data_0807ca53c0e3a7347fdfc63d9e6f6f82
#
_entry.id   0807ca53c0e3a7347fdfc63d9e6f6f82
#
_cell.length_a   1.000
_cell.length_b   1.000
_cell.length_c   1.000
_cell.angle_alpha   90.00
_cell.angle_beta   90.00
_cell.angle_gamma   90.00
#
_symmetry.space_group_name_H-M   'P 1'
#
loop_
_entity.id
_entity.type
_entity.pdbx_description
1 polymer ?
#
loop_
_entity_poly.entity_id
_entity_poly.type
_entity_poly.pdbx_seq_one_letter_code
_entity_poly.pdbx_strand_id
1 'polypeptide(L)'
;MTDFLFDPSEIRTPLMLVDLDDTLFQTHRRITPEADFKMVTTDKQGQALAYMNPIQQHFVQWLFHSTHVIPVTARCAEALSRVHLPFQYGAVCSHGGTVLNADLSVNAEWHGQMQQALQLYQTRQ
;
A
#
# COMPACT_ATOMS: atom_id res chain seq x y z
N MET A 1 -15.73 -38.70 8.29
CA MET A 1 -15.79 -37.28 8.68
C MET A 1 -14.37 -36.73 8.66
N THR A 2 -14.17 -35.62 7.95
CA THR A 2 -12.86 -35.00 7.84
C THR A 2 -12.66 -34.03 9.01
N ASP A 3 -11.60 -34.24 9.80
CA ASP A 3 -11.24 -33.31 10.87
C ASP A 3 -10.29 -32.25 10.32
N PHE A 4 -10.74 -31.00 10.33
CA PHE A 4 -9.89 -29.88 9.93
C PHE A 4 -9.13 -29.35 11.15
N LEU A 5 -7.92 -28.78 10.91
CA LEU A 5 -7.14 -28.14 11.96
C LEU A 5 -7.87 -26.92 12.53
N PHE A 6 -8.77 -26.34 11.76
CA PHE A 6 -9.58 -25.19 12.16
C PHE A 6 -10.94 -25.29 11.48
N ASP A 7 -11.94 -24.64 12.06
CA ASP A 7 -13.29 -24.61 11.53
C ASP A 7 -13.32 -23.73 10.27
N PRO A 8 -13.74 -24.26 9.09
CA PRO A 8 -13.84 -23.46 7.87
C PRO A 8 -14.76 -22.24 8.00
N SER A 9 -15.77 -22.29 8.88
CA SER A 9 -16.67 -21.14 9.10
C SER A 9 -15.98 -19.98 9.81
N GLU A 10 -14.82 -20.23 10.42
CA GLU A 10 -14.03 -19.21 11.10
C GLU A 10 -12.94 -18.62 10.20
N ILE A 11 -12.78 -19.15 8.99
CA ILE A 11 -11.81 -18.62 8.02
C ILE A 11 -12.28 -17.24 7.59
N ARG A 12 -11.44 -16.24 7.80
CA ARG A 12 -11.69 -14.85 7.43
C ARG A 12 -10.79 -14.44 6.29
N THR A 13 -11.17 -13.39 5.56
CA THR A 13 -10.34 -12.80 4.53
C THR A 13 -9.03 -12.31 5.16
N PRO A 14 -7.87 -12.78 4.67
CA PRO A 14 -6.60 -12.41 5.28
C PRO A 14 -6.27 -10.94 5.04
N LEU A 15 -5.54 -10.36 5.98
CA LEU A 15 -4.93 -9.06 5.85
C LEU A 15 -3.58 -9.24 5.14
N MET A 16 -3.34 -8.44 4.10
CA MET A 16 -2.09 -8.50 3.34
C MET A 16 -1.38 -7.17 3.38
N LEU A 17 -0.20 -7.14 3.98
CA LEU A 17 0.69 -5.98 3.99
C LEU A 17 1.59 -6.08 2.77
N VAL A 18 1.59 -5.06 1.92
CA VAL A 18 2.32 -5.10 0.64
C VAL A 18 3.20 -3.88 0.45
N ASP A 19 4.39 -4.10 -0.07
CA ASP A 19 5.22 -3.05 -0.63
C ASP A 19 4.71 -2.67 -2.02
N LEU A 20 4.95 -1.45 -2.44
CA LEU A 20 4.41 -0.92 -3.69
C LEU A 20 5.48 -0.79 -4.78
N ASP A 21 6.38 0.18 -4.65
CA ASP A 21 7.36 0.50 -5.68
C ASP A 21 8.32 -0.66 -5.91
N ASP A 22 8.49 -1.05 -7.16
CA ASP A 22 9.32 -2.17 -7.62
C ASP A 22 8.85 -3.54 -7.08
N THR A 23 7.65 -3.61 -6.51
CA THR A 23 7.02 -4.86 -6.08
C THR A 23 5.74 -5.10 -6.88
N LEU A 24 4.75 -4.21 -6.78
CA LEU A 24 3.49 -4.34 -7.52
C LEU A 24 3.52 -3.64 -8.88
N PHE A 25 4.41 -2.67 -9.05
CA PHE A 25 4.56 -1.93 -10.30
C PHE A 25 5.98 -1.39 -10.42
N GLN A 26 6.33 -0.91 -11.62
CA GLN A 26 7.67 -0.42 -11.92
C GLN A 26 7.61 0.94 -12.61
N THR A 27 8.56 1.81 -12.31
CA THR A 27 8.66 3.11 -12.96
C THR A 27 9.13 2.96 -14.42
N HIS A 28 8.71 3.89 -15.27
CA HIS A 28 9.10 3.90 -16.69
C HIS A 28 10.60 4.04 -16.92
N ARG A 29 11.36 4.47 -15.90
CA ARG A 29 12.82 4.55 -15.97
C ARG A 29 13.49 3.19 -15.98
N ARG A 30 12.82 2.17 -15.44
CA ARG A 30 13.35 0.81 -15.32
C ARG A 30 12.84 -0.13 -16.40
N ILE A 31 11.77 0.24 -17.09
CA ILE A 31 11.12 -0.58 -18.10
C ILE A 31 10.75 0.28 -19.30
N THR A 32 10.60 -0.37 -20.45
CA THR A 32 9.98 0.25 -21.63
C THR A 32 8.53 -0.22 -21.66
N PRO A 33 7.56 0.68 -21.39
CA PRO A 33 6.15 0.27 -21.39
C PRO A 33 5.71 -0.20 -22.78
N GLU A 34 5.00 -1.34 -22.80
CA GLU A 34 4.38 -1.87 -24.00
C GLU A 34 2.89 -1.54 -24.01
N ALA A 35 2.19 -1.83 -25.12
CA ALA A 35 0.80 -1.44 -25.32
C ALA A 35 -0.16 -2.08 -24.30
N ASP A 36 0.18 -3.26 -23.77
CA ASP A 36 -0.62 -3.98 -22.78
C ASP A 36 -0.27 -3.63 -21.31
N PHE A 37 0.69 -2.75 -21.11
CA PHE A 37 1.01 -2.23 -19.77
C PHE A 37 -0.04 -1.20 -19.37
N LYS A 38 -0.41 -1.19 -18.09
CA LYS A 38 -1.35 -0.20 -17.55
C LYS A 38 -0.63 0.77 -16.62
N MET A 39 -0.85 2.05 -16.83
CA MET A 39 -0.39 3.09 -15.92
C MET A 39 -1.09 2.93 -14.57
N VAL A 40 -0.32 3.00 -13.48
CA VAL A 40 -0.83 2.83 -12.13
C VAL A 40 -0.48 4.01 -11.23
N THR A 41 0.60 4.75 -11.51
CA THR A 41 0.94 5.95 -10.76
C THR A 41 1.18 7.13 -11.67
N THR A 42 0.95 8.32 -11.12
CA THR A 42 1.22 9.59 -11.80
C THR A 42 2.23 10.41 -10.99
N ASP A 43 2.94 11.31 -11.68
CA ASP A 43 3.79 12.31 -11.04
C ASP A 43 2.96 13.52 -10.57
N LYS A 44 3.65 14.52 -10.00
CA LYS A 44 2.98 15.73 -9.51
C LYS A 44 2.31 16.55 -10.61
N GLN A 45 2.72 16.36 -11.86
CA GLN A 45 2.13 17.02 -13.02
C GLN A 45 1.01 16.19 -13.66
N GLY A 46 0.67 15.05 -13.08
CA GLY A 46 -0.37 14.17 -13.60
C GLY A 46 0.08 13.26 -14.74
N GLN A 47 1.37 13.22 -15.05
CA GLN A 47 1.90 12.37 -16.11
C GLN A 47 2.17 10.97 -15.59
N ALA A 48 2.04 9.97 -16.47
CA ALA A 48 2.27 8.57 -16.12
C ALA A 48 3.70 8.36 -15.63
N LEU A 49 3.84 7.69 -14.49
CA LEU A 49 5.13 7.45 -13.84
C LEU A 49 5.48 5.97 -13.76
N ALA A 50 4.55 5.13 -13.32
CA ALA A 50 4.78 3.71 -13.14
C ALA A 50 3.69 2.88 -13.81
N TYR A 51 4.05 1.66 -14.18
CA TYR A 51 3.21 0.77 -14.97
C TYR A 51 3.20 -0.63 -14.38
N MET A 52 2.10 -1.36 -14.63
CA MET A 52 2.01 -2.80 -14.39
C MET A 52 1.97 -3.52 -15.74
N ASN A 53 2.82 -4.54 -15.89
CA ASN A 53 2.73 -5.46 -17.01
C ASN A 53 1.54 -6.41 -16.81
N PRO A 54 1.15 -7.23 -17.81
CA PRO A 54 0.00 -8.13 -17.68
C PRO A 54 0.08 -9.09 -16.51
N ILE A 55 1.27 -9.59 -16.16
CA ILE A 55 1.45 -10.51 -15.04
C ILE A 55 1.18 -9.78 -13.72
N GLN A 56 1.72 -8.59 -13.56
CA GLN A 56 1.48 -7.76 -12.38
C GLN A 56 0.01 -7.37 -12.26
N GLN A 57 -0.65 -7.04 -13.36
CA GLN A 57 -2.07 -6.73 -13.40
C GLN A 57 -2.91 -7.90 -12.86
N HIS A 58 -2.63 -9.11 -13.32
CA HIS A 58 -3.36 -10.30 -12.85
C HIS A 58 -3.09 -10.60 -11.38
N PHE A 59 -1.85 -10.47 -10.95
CA PHE A 59 -1.47 -10.67 -9.56
C PHE A 59 -2.16 -9.66 -8.64
N VAL A 60 -2.14 -8.37 -9.00
CA VAL A 60 -2.76 -7.31 -8.21
C VAL A 60 -4.27 -7.51 -8.15
N GLN A 61 -4.90 -7.87 -9.27
CA GLN A 61 -6.33 -8.14 -9.32
C GLN A 61 -6.71 -9.29 -8.37
N TRP A 62 -5.95 -10.39 -8.42
CA TRP A 62 -6.16 -11.52 -7.52
C TRP A 62 -6.00 -11.08 -6.05
N LEU A 63 -4.94 -10.31 -5.77
CA LEU A 63 -4.61 -9.86 -4.41
C LEU A 63 -5.76 -9.03 -3.82
N PHE A 64 -6.28 -8.07 -4.57
CA PHE A 64 -7.39 -7.21 -4.10
C PHE A 64 -8.70 -7.96 -3.95
N HIS A 65 -8.94 -9.00 -4.76
CA HIS A 65 -10.14 -9.84 -4.61
C HIS A 65 -10.05 -10.82 -3.45
N SER A 66 -8.86 -11.26 -3.09
CA SER A 66 -8.65 -12.36 -2.15
C SER A 66 -8.22 -11.92 -0.76
N THR A 67 -7.75 -10.67 -0.60
CA THR A 67 -7.22 -10.17 0.68
C THR A 67 -7.67 -8.74 0.94
N HIS A 68 -7.53 -8.32 2.21
CA HIS A 68 -7.61 -6.92 2.59
C HIS A 68 -6.20 -6.33 2.45
N VAL A 69 -5.98 -5.56 1.40
CA VAL A 69 -4.66 -5.05 1.04
C VAL A 69 -4.37 -3.75 1.80
N ILE A 70 -3.26 -3.72 2.53
CA ILE A 70 -2.76 -2.54 3.21
C ILE A 70 -1.36 -2.26 2.67
N PRO A 71 -1.14 -1.15 1.95
CA PRO A 71 0.22 -0.80 1.52
C PRO A 71 1.07 -0.38 2.71
N VAL A 72 2.32 -0.81 2.70
CA VAL A 72 3.37 -0.39 3.64
C VAL A 72 4.49 0.19 2.77
N THR A 73 4.65 1.51 2.83
CA THR A 73 5.44 2.22 1.82
C THR A 73 6.29 3.33 2.43
N ALA A 74 7.41 3.62 1.77
CA ALA A 74 8.21 4.81 2.04
C ALA A 74 7.51 6.09 1.58
N ARG A 75 6.54 5.99 0.67
CA ARG A 75 5.80 7.14 0.15
C ARG A 75 5.11 7.89 1.30
N CYS A 76 5.10 9.22 1.22
CA CYS A 76 4.24 10.02 2.08
C CYS A 76 2.77 9.90 1.62
N ALA A 77 1.84 10.39 2.43
CA ALA A 77 0.42 10.30 2.13
C ALA A 77 0.06 10.95 0.79
N GLU A 78 0.68 12.09 0.46
CA GLU A 78 0.45 12.77 -0.82
C GLU A 78 0.92 11.91 -1.99
N ALA A 79 2.12 11.32 -1.90
CA ALA A 79 2.64 10.46 -2.95
C ALA A 79 1.81 9.17 -3.09
N LEU A 80 1.27 8.65 -1.99
CA LEU A 80 0.37 7.50 -2.04
C LEU A 80 -0.93 7.84 -2.77
N SER A 81 -1.42 9.08 -2.65
CA SER A 81 -2.63 9.51 -3.35
C SER A 81 -2.51 9.46 -4.86
N ARG A 82 -1.28 9.41 -5.39
CA ARG A 82 -1.01 9.27 -6.83
C ARG A 82 -0.86 7.81 -7.28
N VAL A 83 -1.07 6.86 -6.40
CA VAL A 83 -1.16 5.43 -6.73
C VAL A 83 -2.63 5.10 -6.97
N HIS A 84 -2.98 4.76 -8.20
CA HIS A 84 -4.37 4.56 -8.64
C HIS A 84 -4.80 3.11 -8.43
N LEU A 85 -4.73 2.65 -7.18
CA LEU A 85 -5.22 1.35 -6.73
C LEU A 85 -6.29 1.56 -5.65
N PRO A 86 -7.27 0.66 -5.56
CA PRO A 86 -8.44 0.85 -4.68
C PRO A 86 -8.14 0.43 -3.24
N PHE A 87 -7.26 1.13 -2.55
CA PHE A 87 -6.98 0.86 -1.13
C PHE A 87 -8.19 1.25 -0.28
N GLN A 88 -8.70 0.30 0.51
CA GLN A 88 -9.93 0.47 1.29
C GLN A 88 -9.74 0.21 2.78
N TYR A 89 -8.55 -0.22 3.21
CA TYR A 89 -8.32 -0.71 4.57
C TYR A 89 -7.23 0.07 5.31
N GLY A 90 -6.86 1.24 4.77
CA GLY A 90 -5.81 2.06 5.35
C GLY A 90 -4.45 1.84 4.72
N ALA A 91 -3.43 2.47 5.29
CA ALA A 91 -2.08 2.42 4.75
C ALA A 91 -1.05 2.76 5.83
N VAL A 92 0.16 2.27 5.64
CA VAL A 92 1.32 2.67 6.43
C VAL A 92 2.28 3.40 5.50
N CYS A 93 2.51 4.68 5.78
CA CYS A 93 3.27 5.59 4.93
C CYS A 93 4.54 6.06 5.63
N SER A 94 5.43 6.71 4.86
CA SER A 94 6.62 7.38 5.39
C SER A 94 7.46 6.45 6.29
N HIS A 95 7.71 5.22 5.83
CA HIS A 95 8.46 4.20 6.58
C HIS A 95 7.87 3.93 7.99
N GLY A 96 6.54 3.99 8.13
CA GLY A 96 5.86 3.76 9.39
C GLY A 96 5.62 5.02 10.22
N GLY A 97 6.08 6.18 9.77
CA GLY A 97 5.85 7.44 10.47
C GLY A 97 4.41 7.93 10.44
N THR A 98 3.64 7.51 9.43
CA THR A 98 2.25 7.91 9.24
C THR A 98 1.40 6.68 8.96
N VAL A 99 0.29 6.55 9.69
CA VAL A 99 -0.73 5.51 9.44
C VAL A 99 -1.99 6.22 8.98
N LEU A 100 -2.57 5.72 7.89
CA LEU A 100 -3.83 6.22 7.37
C LEU A 100 -4.96 5.26 7.74
N ASN A 101 -6.11 5.83 8.11
CA ASN A 101 -7.34 5.08 8.34
C ASN A 101 -7.91 4.56 7.01
N ALA A 102 -8.97 3.77 7.07
CA ALA A 102 -9.62 3.21 5.88
C ALA A 102 -10.09 4.28 4.89
N ASP A 103 -10.48 5.45 5.37
CA ASP A 103 -10.88 6.60 4.55
C ASP A 103 -9.69 7.45 4.07
N LEU A 104 -8.46 6.99 4.34
CA LEU A 104 -7.19 7.64 4.00
C LEU A 104 -6.91 8.94 4.78
N SER A 105 -7.69 9.23 5.83
CA SER A 105 -7.34 10.29 6.78
C SER A 105 -6.19 9.82 7.70
N VAL A 106 -5.42 10.78 8.22
CA VAL A 106 -4.31 10.47 9.14
C VAL A 106 -4.86 9.91 10.45
N ASN A 107 -4.33 8.78 10.90
CA ASN A 107 -4.68 8.21 12.20
C ASN A 107 -4.12 9.11 13.31
N ALA A 108 -5.00 9.73 14.07
CA ALA A 108 -4.64 10.72 15.07
C ALA A 108 -3.89 10.11 16.26
N GLU A 109 -4.25 8.89 16.66
CA GLU A 109 -3.61 8.20 17.78
C GLU A 109 -2.13 7.89 17.46
N TRP A 110 -1.88 7.30 16.31
CA TRP A 110 -0.51 7.01 15.88
C TRP A 110 0.30 8.28 15.69
N HIS A 111 -0.31 9.30 15.07
CA HIS A 111 0.34 10.60 14.87
C HIS A 111 0.75 11.21 16.21
N GLY A 112 -0.13 11.16 17.23
CA GLY A 112 0.17 11.64 18.57
C GLY A 112 1.34 10.90 19.22
N GLN A 113 1.38 9.56 19.07
CA GLN A 113 2.49 8.75 19.58
C GLN A 113 3.80 9.10 18.90
N MET A 114 3.79 9.33 17.59
CA MET A 114 4.99 9.73 16.85
C MET A 114 5.49 11.10 17.27
N GLN A 115 4.60 12.05 17.52
CA GLN A 115 4.94 13.38 18.01
C GLN A 115 5.61 13.30 19.39
N GLN A 116 5.08 12.50 20.30
CA GLN A 116 5.66 12.30 21.63
C GLN A 116 7.05 11.65 21.55
N ALA A 117 7.19 10.65 20.71
CA ALA A 117 8.48 9.97 20.51
C ALA A 117 9.54 10.94 19.96
N LEU A 118 9.16 11.80 19.04
CA LEU A 118 10.05 12.81 18.48
C LEU A 118 10.49 13.82 19.54
N GLN A 119 9.56 14.30 20.37
CA GLN A 119 9.89 15.22 21.46
C GLN A 119 10.87 14.61 22.46
N LEU A 120 10.65 13.34 22.86
CA LEU A 120 11.55 12.63 23.75
C LEU A 120 12.94 12.47 23.13
N TYR A 121 13.02 12.18 21.84
CA TYR A 121 14.29 12.09 21.14
C TYR A 121 15.04 13.42 21.13
N GLN A 122 14.34 14.51 20.85
CA GLN A 122 14.92 15.86 20.79
C GLN A 122 15.43 16.32 22.15
N THR A 123 14.72 16.00 23.24
CA THR A 123 15.15 16.39 24.59
C THR A 123 16.37 15.63 25.09
N ARG A 124 16.69 14.47 24.49
CA ARG A 124 17.87 13.68 24.86
C ARG A 124 19.15 14.11 24.13
N GLN A 125 19.01 14.98 23.14
CA GLN A 125 20.14 15.58 22.45
C GLN A 125 20.57 16.85 23.16
#